data_2270898750e19b2947b4d35dceba2f2c
#
_entry.id   2270898750e19b2947b4d35dceba2f2c
#
_cell.length_a   1.000
_cell.length_b   1.000
_cell.length_c   1.000
_cell.angle_alpha   90.00
_cell.angle_beta   90.00
_cell.angle_gamma   90.00
#
_symmetry.space_group_name_H-M   'P 1'
#
loop_
_entity.id
_entity.type
_entity.pdbx_description
1 polymer ?
#
loop_
_entity_poly.entity_id
_entity_poly.type
_entity_poly.pdbx_seq_one_letter_code
_entity_poly.pdbx_strand_id
1 'polypeptide(L)'
;MLRTARARMQERRMMMVAPSVQTQPTLSARELKDIAIRKALASTERTTAKEEVKPHKLHFSFGRILIALGCTAAAVFAIAYFINLNISDFSLYAAAKQAGIESANKEPRVPQEYSISNISSENGKIEIYYKNNQTNESMTITEEKSSWDSNALLTNYVRNTYLGNFATIREQGLTIYISESNACWVNGGIVYKITAPSGSLDKKQIRQIATSL
;
A
#
# COMPACT_ATOMS: atom_id res chain seq x y z
N MET A 1 57.56 11.07 -42.80
CA MET A 1 56.15 10.71 -42.48
C MET A 1 55.15 11.88 -42.53
N LEU A 2 55.37 12.94 -43.30
CA LEU A 2 54.50 14.14 -43.35
C LEU A 2 53.77 14.32 -44.69
N ARG A 3 53.96 13.41 -45.67
CA ARG A 3 53.32 13.50 -46.99
C ARG A 3 51.94 12.78 -47.10
N THR A 4 51.66 11.83 -46.19
CA THR A 4 50.42 11.02 -46.24
C THR A 4 49.23 11.69 -45.59
N ALA A 5 49.43 12.69 -44.74
CA ALA A 5 48.33 13.39 -44.07
C ALA A 5 47.63 14.45 -44.92
N ARG A 6 48.38 15.08 -45.86
CA ARG A 6 47.82 16.10 -46.79
C ARG A 6 46.97 15.49 -47.92
N ALA A 7 47.32 14.30 -48.38
CA ALA A 7 46.52 13.62 -49.40
C ALA A 7 45.14 13.19 -48.91
N ARG A 8 45.02 12.78 -47.67
CA ARG A 8 43.73 12.39 -47.08
C ARG A 8 42.80 13.56 -46.77
N MET A 9 43.33 14.76 -46.63
CA MET A 9 42.48 15.96 -46.45
C MET A 9 41.92 16.53 -47.77
N GLN A 10 42.55 16.30 -48.86
CA GLN A 10 42.01 16.69 -50.17
C GLN A 10 40.93 15.75 -50.69
N GLU A 11 41.01 14.47 -50.43
CA GLU A 11 39.92 13.53 -50.82
C GLU A 11 38.63 13.75 -50.03
N ARG A 12 38.68 14.22 -48.79
CA ARG A 12 37.46 14.58 -48.03
C ARG A 12 36.78 15.84 -48.49
N ARG A 13 37.45 16.72 -49.26
CA ARG A 13 36.83 17.97 -49.81
C ARG A 13 36.09 17.77 -51.13
N MET A 14 36.31 16.65 -51.81
CA MET A 14 35.62 16.39 -53.09
C MET A 14 34.34 15.58 -52.97
N MET A 15 33.99 15.10 -51.77
CA MET A 15 32.73 14.35 -51.57
C MET A 15 31.59 15.17 -50.95
N MET A 16 31.72 16.50 -50.89
CA MET A 16 30.59 17.37 -50.55
C MET A 16 30.03 18.04 -51.81
N VAL A 17 29.52 17.23 -52.74
CA VAL A 17 28.57 17.71 -53.76
C VAL A 17 27.21 17.68 -53.05
N ALA A 18 26.69 18.85 -52.76
CA ALA A 18 25.36 19.03 -52.22
C ALA A 18 24.32 18.46 -53.23
N PRO A 19 23.38 17.61 -52.75
CA PRO A 19 22.26 17.23 -53.61
C PRO A 19 21.43 18.46 -53.91
N SER A 20 21.17 18.70 -55.19
CA SER A 20 20.25 19.72 -55.67
C SER A 20 18.91 19.59 -54.97
N VAL A 21 18.55 20.62 -54.20
CA VAL A 21 17.22 20.78 -53.64
C VAL A 21 16.24 20.90 -54.79
N GLN A 22 15.55 19.81 -55.13
CA GLN A 22 14.34 19.87 -55.91
C GLN A 22 13.31 20.64 -55.09
N THR A 23 13.05 21.87 -55.51
CA THR A 23 11.96 22.71 -54.98
C THR A 23 10.64 22.00 -55.31
N GLN A 24 10.10 21.22 -54.41
CA GLN A 24 8.72 20.78 -54.47
C GLN A 24 7.84 22.04 -54.41
N PRO A 25 6.82 22.17 -55.26
CA PRO A 25 5.90 23.29 -55.16
C PRO A 25 5.23 23.25 -53.78
N THR A 26 5.54 24.23 -52.94
CA THR A 26 4.90 24.41 -51.64
C THR A 26 3.45 24.79 -51.88
N LEU A 27 2.56 23.81 -51.75
CA LEU A 27 1.12 24.04 -51.72
C LEU A 27 0.81 25.12 -50.65
N SER A 28 -0.01 26.09 -51.03
CA SER A 28 -0.36 27.15 -50.08
C SER A 28 -1.12 26.57 -48.87
N ALA A 29 -1.03 27.23 -47.73
CA ALA A 29 -1.71 26.80 -46.52
C ALA A 29 -3.24 26.62 -46.69
N ARG A 30 -3.83 27.30 -47.68
CA ARG A 30 -5.24 27.15 -48.05
C ARG A 30 -5.48 25.84 -48.78
N GLU A 31 -4.65 25.48 -49.74
CA GLU A 31 -4.76 24.23 -50.53
C GLU A 31 -4.56 23.00 -49.64
N LEU A 32 -3.62 23.05 -48.70
CA LEU A 32 -3.43 21.97 -47.68
C LEU A 32 -4.67 21.80 -46.81
N LYS A 33 -5.31 22.90 -46.41
CA LYS A 33 -6.54 22.89 -45.62
C LYS A 33 -7.72 22.30 -46.40
N ASP A 34 -7.86 22.68 -47.67
CA ASP A 34 -8.94 22.16 -48.53
C ASP A 34 -8.76 20.68 -48.86
N ILE A 35 -7.51 20.21 -49.07
CA ILE A 35 -7.21 18.78 -49.23
C ILE A 35 -7.52 18.01 -47.94
N ALA A 36 -7.19 18.55 -46.75
CA ALA A 36 -7.49 17.92 -45.49
C ALA A 36 -9.02 17.83 -45.22
N ILE A 37 -9.76 18.88 -45.54
CA ILE A 37 -11.23 18.90 -45.41
C ILE A 37 -11.88 17.91 -46.37
N ARG A 38 -11.46 17.86 -47.66
CA ARG A 38 -11.97 16.88 -48.63
C ARG A 38 -11.67 15.44 -48.21
N LYS A 39 -10.48 15.18 -47.67
CA LYS A 39 -10.09 13.86 -47.16
C LYS A 39 -10.92 13.46 -45.93
N ALA A 40 -11.21 14.39 -45.02
CA ALA A 40 -12.07 14.16 -43.87
C ALA A 40 -13.52 13.88 -44.28
N LEU A 41 -14.09 14.65 -45.24
CA LEU A 41 -15.43 14.42 -45.78
C LEU A 41 -15.54 13.06 -46.49
N ALA A 42 -14.57 12.70 -47.33
CA ALA A 42 -14.55 11.40 -48.02
C ALA A 42 -14.39 10.21 -47.03
N SER A 43 -13.75 10.40 -45.89
CA SER A 43 -13.69 9.38 -44.84
C SER A 43 -15.02 9.24 -44.07
N THR A 44 -15.76 10.36 -43.93
CA THR A 44 -17.07 10.35 -43.26
C THR A 44 -18.15 9.73 -44.14
N GLU A 45 -18.11 9.95 -45.49
CA GLU A 45 -19.04 9.30 -46.40
C GLU A 45 -18.83 7.80 -46.54
N ARG A 46 -17.59 7.31 -46.36
CA ARG A 46 -17.33 5.85 -46.32
C ARG A 46 -17.84 5.17 -45.04
N THR A 47 -18.01 5.93 -43.94
CA THR A 47 -18.51 5.38 -42.67
C THR A 47 -20.05 5.34 -42.64
N THR A 48 -20.75 6.04 -43.59
CA THR A 48 -22.21 5.99 -43.70
C THR A 48 -22.71 4.98 -44.74
N ALA A 49 -21.82 4.22 -45.43
CA ALA A 49 -22.26 3.01 -46.10
C ALA A 49 -22.81 2.08 -45.04
N LYS A 50 -24.15 2.04 -44.93
CA LYS A 50 -24.93 1.14 -44.06
C LYS A 50 -24.31 -0.25 -44.08
N GLU A 51 -23.57 -0.58 -43.07
CA GLU A 51 -23.49 -1.93 -42.60
C GLU A 51 -24.92 -2.26 -42.14
N GLU A 52 -25.66 -2.99 -42.92
CA GLU A 52 -26.88 -3.66 -42.48
C GLU A 52 -26.45 -4.56 -41.33
N VAL A 53 -26.45 -4.02 -40.11
CA VAL A 53 -26.35 -4.77 -38.89
C VAL A 53 -27.61 -5.64 -38.85
N LYS A 54 -27.49 -6.85 -39.42
CA LYS A 54 -28.50 -7.88 -39.19
C LYS A 54 -28.71 -7.91 -37.69
N PRO A 55 -29.94 -7.69 -37.19
CA PRO A 55 -30.18 -7.78 -35.76
C PRO A 55 -29.86 -9.21 -35.34
N HIS A 56 -28.70 -9.42 -34.75
CA HIS A 56 -28.45 -10.61 -34.00
C HIS A 56 -29.55 -10.65 -32.93
N LYS A 57 -30.58 -11.45 -33.17
CA LYS A 57 -31.55 -11.81 -32.15
C LYS A 57 -30.73 -12.52 -31.08
N LEU A 58 -30.22 -11.75 -30.11
CA LEU A 58 -29.71 -12.29 -28.87
C LEU A 58 -30.89 -13.01 -28.22
N HIS A 59 -31.02 -14.30 -28.46
CA HIS A 59 -31.86 -15.18 -27.67
C HIS A 59 -31.24 -15.21 -26.26
N PHE A 60 -31.50 -14.15 -25.50
CA PHE A 60 -31.21 -14.11 -24.08
C PHE A 60 -32.11 -15.19 -23.43
N SER A 61 -31.57 -16.39 -23.28
CA SER A 61 -32.20 -17.41 -22.47
C SER A 61 -32.30 -16.87 -21.05
N PHE A 62 -33.50 -16.63 -20.57
CA PHE A 62 -33.80 -16.10 -19.22
C PHE A 62 -33.04 -16.88 -18.14
N GLY A 63 -32.81 -18.18 -18.35
CA GLY A 63 -32.01 -19.03 -17.48
C GLY A 63 -30.52 -18.62 -17.41
N ARG A 64 -29.92 -18.16 -18.51
CA ARG A 64 -28.50 -17.70 -18.51
C ARG A 64 -28.34 -16.39 -17.76
N ILE A 65 -29.33 -15.49 -17.81
CA ILE A 65 -29.34 -14.24 -17.06
C ILE A 65 -29.46 -14.55 -15.58
N LEU A 66 -30.33 -15.44 -15.15
CA LEU A 66 -30.48 -15.85 -13.75
C LEU A 66 -29.21 -16.50 -13.20
N ILE A 67 -28.54 -17.35 -13.98
CA ILE A 67 -27.27 -17.97 -13.58
C ILE A 67 -26.17 -16.89 -13.43
N ALA A 68 -26.07 -15.98 -14.40
CA ALA A 68 -25.08 -14.89 -14.32
C ALA A 68 -25.32 -13.99 -13.10
N LEU A 69 -26.58 -13.64 -12.80
CA LEU A 69 -26.95 -12.84 -11.63
C LEU A 69 -26.66 -13.58 -10.32
N GLY A 70 -26.93 -14.89 -10.28
CA GLY A 70 -26.61 -15.74 -9.13
C GLY A 70 -25.10 -15.84 -8.88
N CYS A 71 -24.29 -16.00 -9.93
CA CYS A 71 -22.83 -16.04 -9.82
C CYS A 71 -22.24 -14.71 -9.37
N THR A 72 -22.76 -13.57 -9.88
CA THR A 72 -22.30 -12.25 -9.45
C THR A 72 -22.67 -11.96 -8.00
N ALA A 73 -23.88 -12.30 -7.56
CA ALA A 73 -24.29 -12.17 -6.18
C ALA A 73 -23.41 -13.02 -5.25
N ALA A 74 -23.18 -14.29 -5.59
CA ALA A 74 -22.29 -15.18 -4.82
C ALA A 74 -20.85 -14.62 -4.74
N ALA A 75 -20.32 -14.08 -5.83
CA ALA A 75 -18.99 -13.47 -5.84
C ALA A 75 -18.92 -12.22 -4.93
N VAL A 76 -19.94 -11.36 -4.97
CA VAL A 76 -20.01 -10.17 -4.09
C VAL A 76 -20.11 -10.60 -2.63
N PHE A 77 -20.93 -11.59 -2.30
CA PHE A 77 -21.01 -12.14 -0.93
C PHE A 77 -19.69 -12.77 -0.48
N ALA A 78 -19.01 -13.51 -1.35
CA ALA A 78 -17.71 -14.10 -1.03
C ALA A 78 -16.64 -13.02 -0.77
N ILE A 79 -16.60 -11.97 -1.59
CA ILE A 79 -15.70 -10.83 -1.42
C ILE A 79 -16.01 -10.08 -0.12
N ALA A 80 -17.29 -9.78 0.14
CA ALA A 80 -17.71 -9.11 1.37
C ALA A 80 -17.38 -9.94 2.62
N TYR A 81 -17.60 -11.25 2.57
CA TYR A 81 -17.23 -12.18 3.62
C TYR A 81 -15.72 -12.23 3.83
N PHE A 82 -14.94 -12.31 2.75
CA PHE A 82 -13.47 -12.31 2.83
C PHE A 82 -12.92 -10.99 3.41
N ILE A 83 -13.47 -9.84 2.99
CA ILE A 83 -13.11 -8.54 3.55
C ILE A 83 -13.44 -8.50 5.05
N ASN A 84 -14.63 -8.97 5.43
CA ASN A 84 -15.05 -8.97 6.84
C ASN A 84 -14.15 -9.84 7.73
N LEU A 85 -13.62 -10.95 7.20
CA LEU A 85 -12.67 -11.82 7.91
C LEU A 85 -11.27 -11.19 8.06
N ASN A 86 -10.85 -10.33 7.13
CA ASN A 86 -9.49 -9.78 7.08
C ASN A 86 -9.45 -8.26 7.30
N ILE A 87 -10.53 -7.66 7.78
CA ILE A 87 -10.62 -6.21 7.93
C ILE A 87 -9.59 -5.66 8.93
N SER A 88 -9.28 -6.44 9.97
CA SER A 88 -8.29 -6.09 11.00
C SER A 88 -6.88 -6.02 10.40
N ASP A 89 -6.47 -7.04 9.65
CA ASP A 89 -5.15 -7.11 9.02
C ASP A 89 -4.96 -5.98 8.01
N PHE A 90 -6.00 -5.69 7.22
CA PHE A 90 -5.95 -4.62 6.24
C PHE A 90 -5.87 -3.23 6.90
N SER A 91 -6.62 -3.00 7.98
CA SER A 91 -6.60 -1.74 8.73
C SER A 91 -5.26 -1.53 9.44
N LEU A 92 -4.67 -2.59 10.01
CA LEU A 92 -3.35 -2.55 10.63
C LEU A 92 -2.26 -2.26 9.59
N TYR A 93 -2.29 -2.92 8.42
CA TYR A 93 -1.36 -2.65 7.34
C TYR A 93 -1.44 -1.19 6.84
N ALA A 94 -2.66 -0.65 6.67
CA ALA A 94 -2.86 0.72 6.28
C ALA A 94 -2.33 1.71 7.32
N ALA A 95 -2.58 1.45 8.61
CA ALA A 95 -2.06 2.23 9.74
C ALA A 95 -0.53 2.19 9.82
N ALA A 96 0.08 1.00 9.65
CA ALA A 96 1.53 0.81 9.62
C ALA A 96 2.19 1.63 8.50
N LYS A 97 1.61 1.59 7.32
CA LYS A 97 2.08 2.37 6.18
C LYS A 97 1.95 3.88 6.41
N GLN A 98 0.83 4.33 6.98
CA GLN A 98 0.60 5.74 7.31
C GLN A 98 1.57 6.23 8.39
N ALA A 99 1.84 5.43 9.41
CA ALA A 99 2.81 5.73 10.45
C ALA A 99 4.28 5.60 9.99
N GLY A 100 4.54 4.99 8.83
CA GLY A 100 5.89 4.69 8.36
C GLY A 100 6.60 3.63 9.17
N ILE A 101 5.85 2.71 9.80
CA ILE A 101 6.33 1.61 10.64
C ILE A 101 6.12 0.29 9.89
N GLU A 102 7.06 -0.07 9.00
CA GLU A 102 6.91 -1.26 8.13
C GLU A 102 6.82 -2.59 8.90
N SER A 103 7.39 -2.66 10.11
CA SER A 103 7.37 -3.85 10.96
C SER A 103 6.06 -4.04 11.74
N ALA A 104 5.21 -3.01 11.81
CA ALA A 104 3.92 -3.05 12.51
C ALA A 104 2.78 -3.69 11.70
N ASN A 105 3.09 -4.46 10.68
CA ASN A 105 2.10 -5.14 9.84
C ASN A 105 1.67 -6.50 10.38
N LYS A 106 2.17 -6.89 11.56
CA LYS A 106 1.86 -8.16 12.19
C LYS A 106 0.92 -7.95 13.37
N GLU A 107 -0.22 -8.64 13.34
CA GLU A 107 -1.16 -8.60 14.44
C GLU A 107 -0.56 -9.25 15.71
N PRO A 108 -0.58 -8.54 16.88
CA PRO A 108 -0.13 -9.12 18.14
C PRO A 108 -1.01 -10.30 18.56
N ARG A 109 -0.40 -11.34 19.12
CA ARG A 109 -1.13 -12.49 19.67
C ARG A 109 -1.71 -12.14 21.04
N VAL A 110 -2.87 -11.50 21.04
CA VAL A 110 -3.62 -11.18 22.25
C VAL A 110 -4.45 -12.39 22.73
N PRO A 111 -4.87 -12.43 24.02
CA PRO A 111 -5.80 -13.44 24.52
C PRO A 111 -7.11 -13.45 23.72
N GLN A 112 -7.72 -14.65 23.56
CA GLN A 112 -8.89 -14.86 22.70
C GLN A 112 -10.13 -14.05 23.10
N GLU A 113 -10.22 -13.66 24.37
CA GLU A 113 -11.29 -12.80 24.87
C GLU A 113 -11.21 -11.36 24.39
N TYR A 114 -10.08 -10.94 23.80
CA TYR A 114 -9.91 -9.60 23.25
C TYR A 114 -10.07 -9.60 21.72
N SER A 115 -10.78 -8.60 21.23
CA SER A 115 -10.91 -8.32 19.79
C SER A 115 -10.57 -6.87 19.49
N ILE A 116 -10.03 -6.61 18.31
CA ILE A 116 -9.73 -5.24 17.87
C ILE A 116 -11.04 -4.47 17.75
N SER A 117 -11.11 -3.32 18.43
CA SER A 117 -12.25 -2.40 18.39
C SER A 117 -11.97 -1.19 17.51
N ASN A 118 -10.72 -0.73 17.48
CA ASN A 118 -10.30 0.41 16.65
C ASN A 118 -8.79 0.36 16.42
N ILE A 119 -8.33 0.98 15.32
CA ILE A 119 -6.92 1.24 15.04
C ILE A 119 -6.79 2.70 14.66
N SER A 120 -5.88 3.41 15.32
CA SER A 120 -5.53 4.81 15.04
C SER A 120 -4.07 4.91 14.66
N SER A 121 -3.75 5.77 13.72
CA SER A 121 -2.38 6.02 13.26
C SER A 121 -2.16 7.51 13.11
N GLU A 122 -1.16 8.04 13.81
CA GLU A 122 -0.80 9.45 13.76
C GLU A 122 0.69 9.65 14.06
N ASN A 123 1.36 10.49 13.28
CA ASN A 123 2.71 10.99 13.57
C ASN A 123 3.77 9.92 13.93
N GLY A 124 3.82 8.82 13.20
CA GLY A 124 4.78 7.73 13.46
C GLY A 124 4.41 6.84 14.63
N LYS A 125 3.16 6.87 15.08
CA LYS A 125 2.60 6.10 16.18
C LYS A 125 1.36 5.36 15.69
N ILE A 126 1.19 4.13 16.14
CA ILE A 126 -0.02 3.32 15.95
C ILE A 126 -0.59 2.98 17.31
N GLU A 127 -1.89 3.11 17.46
CA GLU A 127 -2.63 2.66 18.64
C GLU A 127 -3.69 1.66 18.21
N ILE A 128 -3.58 0.45 18.74
CA ILE A 128 -4.52 -0.65 18.51
C ILE A 128 -5.35 -0.80 19.77
N TYR A 129 -6.62 -0.53 19.67
CA TYR A 129 -7.57 -0.63 20.77
C TYR A 129 -8.24 -2.00 20.73
N TYR A 130 -8.12 -2.72 21.83
CA TYR A 130 -8.77 -4.00 22.03
C TYR A 130 -9.89 -3.87 23.06
N LYS A 131 -10.94 -4.63 22.89
CA LYS A 131 -12.04 -4.75 23.82
C LYS A 131 -12.22 -6.20 24.23
N ASN A 132 -12.34 -6.44 25.54
CA ASN A 132 -12.67 -7.74 26.06
C ASN A 132 -14.16 -8.01 25.84
N ASN A 133 -14.46 -9.13 25.16
CA ASN A 133 -15.83 -9.49 24.77
C ASN A 133 -16.69 -9.97 25.96
N GLN A 134 -16.07 -10.25 27.11
CA GLN A 134 -16.76 -10.73 28.31
C GLN A 134 -16.93 -9.64 29.35
N THR A 135 -15.86 -8.85 29.63
CA THR A 135 -15.86 -7.83 30.68
C THR A 135 -16.11 -6.42 30.18
N ASN A 136 -16.07 -6.18 28.86
CA ASN A 136 -16.08 -4.87 28.23
C ASN A 136 -14.87 -3.98 28.57
N GLU A 137 -13.87 -4.50 29.27
CA GLU A 137 -12.63 -3.77 29.52
C GLU A 137 -11.85 -3.51 28.23
N SER A 138 -11.13 -2.40 28.21
CA SER A 138 -10.34 -2.02 27.05
C SER A 138 -8.85 -2.11 27.34
N MET A 139 -8.09 -2.60 26.37
CA MET A 139 -6.64 -2.62 26.37
C MET A 139 -6.14 -1.89 25.14
N THR A 140 -5.04 -1.16 25.25
CA THR A 140 -4.40 -0.49 24.12
C THR A 140 -2.98 -0.99 23.95
N ILE A 141 -2.61 -1.35 22.72
CA ILE A 141 -1.23 -1.60 22.32
C ILE A 141 -0.79 -0.42 21.48
N THR A 142 0.29 0.23 21.91
CA THR A 142 0.89 1.35 21.18
C THR A 142 2.22 0.92 20.59
N GLU A 143 2.44 1.24 19.33
CA GLU A 143 3.69 1.05 18.61
C GLU A 143 4.18 2.42 18.12
N GLU A 144 5.39 2.80 18.51
CA GLU A 144 5.94 4.13 18.24
C GLU A 144 7.39 4.02 17.74
N LYS A 145 7.68 4.60 16.60
CA LYS A 145 9.04 4.62 16.05
C LYS A 145 9.96 5.39 16.99
N SER A 146 11.08 4.78 17.36
CA SER A 146 12.00 5.34 18.35
C SER A 146 13.44 4.95 18.06
N SER A 147 14.36 5.81 18.43
CA SER A 147 15.80 5.50 18.47
C SER A 147 16.25 4.94 19.83
N TRP A 148 15.32 4.72 20.75
CA TRP A 148 15.66 4.19 22.07
C TRP A 148 16.05 2.72 22.03
N ASP A 149 17.00 2.37 22.89
CA ASP A 149 17.24 1.01 23.32
C ASP A 149 16.50 0.72 24.65
N SER A 150 16.63 -0.50 25.16
CA SER A 150 15.97 -0.87 26.41
C SER A 150 16.43 -0.03 27.61
N ASN A 151 17.69 0.46 27.65
CA ASN A 151 18.19 1.29 28.73
C ASN A 151 17.62 2.72 28.65
N ALA A 152 17.55 3.27 27.44
CA ALA A 152 16.93 4.57 27.23
C ALA A 152 15.42 4.52 27.56
N LEU A 153 14.71 3.42 27.18
CA LEU A 153 13.33 3.20 27.59
C LEU A 153 13.18 3.15 29.10
N LEU A 154 14.07 2.42 29.80
CA LEU A 154 14.07 2.33 31.25
C LEU A 154 14.20 3.70 31.92
N THR A 155 15.17 4.50 31.42
CA THR A 155 15.51 5.78 32.04
C THR A 155 14.48 6.86 31.75
N ASN A 156 14.04 6.95 30.47
CA ASN A 156 13.22 8.06 30.01
C ASN A 156 11.71 7.83 30.24
N TYR A 157 11.27 6.56 30.32
CA TYR A 157 9.86 6.24 30.43
C TYR A 157 9.52 5.40 31.66
N VAL A 158 10.12 4.20 31.80
CA VAL A 158 9.70 3.21 32.83
C VAL A 158 9.82 3.75 34.24
N ARG A 159 10.97 4.32 34.58
CA ARG A 159 11.20 4.85 35.95
C ARG A 159 10.24 5.97 36.31
N ASN A 160 9.93 6.82 35.36
CA ASN A 160 9.05 7.97 35.56
C ASN A 160 7.58 7.57 35.58
N THR A 161 7.18 6.61 34.74
CA THR A 161 5.78 6.19 34.59
C THR A 161 5.38 5.19 35.68
N TYR A 162 6.24 4.22 35.96
CA TYR A 162 5.92 3.15 36.93
C TYR A 162 6.46 3.42 38.33
N LEU A 163 7.11 4.56 38.58
CA LEU A 163 7.59 5.04 39.87
C LEU A 163 8.38 3.97 40.68
N GLY A 164 9.15 3.14 39.98
CA GLY A 164 9.91 2.05 40.56
C GLY A 164 9.12 0.76 40.80
N ASN A 165 7.81 0.76 40.60
CA ASN A 165 6.96 -0.42 40.76
C ASN A 165 6.85 -1.23 39.48
N PHE A 166 7.94 -1.90 39.08
CA PHE A 166 7.96 -2.73 37.87
C PHE A 166 8.87 -3.95 38.03
N ALA A 167 8.56 -5.00 37.32
CA ALA A 167 9.43 -6.15 37.09
C ALA A 167 10.07 -6.10 35.71
N THR A 168 11.28 -6.67 35.61
CA THR A 168 11.97 -6.83 34.33
C THR A 168 12.02 -8.29 33.96
N ILE A 169 11.58 -8.62 32.74
CA ILE A 169 11.64 -9.97 32.20
C ILE A 169 12.51 -9.91 30.94
N ARG A 170 13.37 -10.93 30.74
CA ARG A 170 14.15 -11.12 29.51
C ARG A 170 13.67 -12.38 28.82
N GLU A 171 13.24 -12.25 27.56
CA GLU A 171 12.74 -13.38 26.77
C GLU A 171 13.00 -13.14 25.28
N GLN A 172 13.54 -14.12 24.59
CA GLN A 172 13.86 -14.08 23.16
C GLN A 172 14.64 -12.83 22.72
N GLY A 173 15.59 -12.37 23.58
CA GLY A 173 16.38 -11.17 23.31
C GLY A 173 15.69 -9.85 23.66
N LEU A 174 14.41 -9.87 24.03
CA LEU A 174 13.67 -8.69 24.48
C LEU A 174 13.89 -8.45 25.97
N THR A 175 13.94 -7.18 26.37
CA THR A 175 13.86 -6.73 27.77
C THR A 175 12.50 -6.06 27.94
N ILE A 176 11.61 -6.72 28.67
CA ILE A 176 10.21 -6.29 28.88
C ILE A 176 10.09 -5.78 30.33
N TYR A 177 9.60 -4.56 30.45
CA TYR A 177 9.29 -3.93 31.76
C TYR A 177 7.78 -4.05 32.00
N ILE A 178 7.38 -4.64 33.14
CA ILE A 178 5.99 -4.94 33.47
C ILE A 178 5.63 -4.28 34.79
N SER A 179 4.55 -3.53 34.80
CA SER A 179 3.91 -2.99 36.02
C SER A 179 2.44 -3.34 35.98
N GLU A 180 2.03 -4.26 36.88
CA GLU A 180 0.68 -4.85 36.90
C GLU A 180 0.30 -5.45 35.53
N SER A 181 -0.72 -4.92 34.87
CA SER A 181 -1.15 -5.30 33.50
C SER A 181 -0.57 -4.43 32.39
N ASN A 182 0.28 -3.45 32.78
CA ASN A 182 0.97 -2.59 31.80
C ASN A 182 2.35 -3.15 31.49
N ALA A 183 2.80 -2.95 30.27
CA ALA A 183 4.15 -3.35 29.88
C ALA A 183 4.72 -2.43 28.79
N CYS A 184 6.06 -2.40 28.70
CA CYS A 184 6.72 -1.77 27.57
C CYS A 184 8.07 -2.44 27.27
N TRP A 185 8.46 -2.40 26.01
CA TRP A 185 9.74 -2.91 25.51
C TRP A 185 10.12 -2.21 24.22
N VAL A 186 11.36 -2.43 23.77
CA VAL A 186 11.85 -1.99 22.45
C VAL A 186 12.17 -3.22 21.63
N ASN A 187 11.73 -3.24 20.38
CA ASN A 187 12.12 -4.22 19.37
C ASN A 187 12.24 -3.54 18.00
N GLY A 188 13.35 -3.78 17.27
CA GLY A 188 13.52 -3.32 15.90
C GLY A 188 13.38 -1.80 15.66
N GLY A 189 13.71 -0.96 16.66
CA GLY A 189 13.56 0.51 16.56
C GLY A 189 12.14 1.01 16.80
N ILE A 190 11.29 0.17 17.40
CA ILE A 190 9.92 0.50 17.82
C ILE A 190 9.82 0.32 19.33
N VAL A 191 9.23 1.30 19.99
CA VAL A 191 8.77 1.20 21.38
C VAL A 191 7.34 0.67 21.37
N TYR A 192 7.15 -0.43 22.03
CA TYR A 192 5.85 -1.04 22.29
C TYR A 192 5.40 -0.73 23.70
N LYS A 193 4.12 -0.40 23.85
CA LYS A 193 3.50 -0.15 25.15
C LYS A 193 2.15 -0.87 25.23
N ILE A 194 1.90 -1.61 26.28
CA ILE A 194 0.59 -2.16 26.63
C ILE A 194 0.03 -1.31 27.76
N THR A 195 -1.17 -0.81 27.60
CA THR A 195 -1.95 -0.16 28.65
C THR A 195 -3.25 -0.91 28.83
N ALA A 196 -3.45 -1.46 30.02
CA ALA A 196 -4.60 -2.29 30.34
C ALA A 196 -5.03 -2.08 31.80
N PRO A 197 -6.31 -2.34 32.18
CA PRO A 197 -6.76 -2.31 33.56
C PRO A 197 -5.95 -3.26 34.46
N SER A 198 -5.79 -2.91 35.74
CA SER A 198 -5.08 -3.76 36.68
C SER A 198 -5.75 -5.13 36.79
N GLY A 199 -4.94 -6.19 36.69
CA GLY A 199 -5.41 -7.58 36.73
C GLY A 199 -6.01 -8.13 35.43
N SER A 200 -6.13 -7.34 34.40
CA SER A 200 -6.71 -7.79 33.12
C SER A 200 -5.76 -8.66 32.28
N LEU A 201 -4.45 -8.53 32.48
CA LEU A 201 -3.42 -9.34 31.85
C LEU A 201 -2.44 -9.90 32.87
N ASP A 202 -2.11 -11.17 32.76
CA ASP A 202 -1.04 -11.79 33.53
C ASP A 202 0.33 -11.67 32.82
N LYS A 203 1.39 -11.97 33.52
CA LYS A 203 2.77 -11.90 32.99
C LYS A 203 3.01 -12.85 31.84
N LYS A 204 2.29 -13.98 31.75
CA LYS A 204 2.41 -14.95 30.66
C LYS A 204 1.76 -14.39 29.37
N GLN A 205 0.58 -13.80 29.51
CA GLN A 205 -0.13 -13.15 28.39
C GLN A 205 0.68 -11.97 27.84
N ILE A 206 1.23 -11.10 28.70
CA ILE A 206 2.11 -10.00 28.31
C ILE A 206 3.33 -10.51 27.53
N ARG A 207 4.00 -11.58 28.02
CA ARG A 207 5.13 -12.18 27.29
C ARG A 207 4.72 -12.74 25.93
N GLN A 208 3.58 -13.39 25.86
CA GLN A 208 3.04 -13.94 24.60
C GLN A 208 2.79 -12.83 23.58
N ILE A 209 2.21 -11.71 24.01
CA ILE A 209 2.02 -10.53 23.16
C ILE A 209 3.39 -10.01 22.70
N ALA A 210 4.31 -9.75 23.64
CA ALA A 210 5.61 -9.15 23.33
C ALA A 210 6.47 -10.00 22.39
N THR A 211 6.43 -11.32 22.50
CA THR A 211 7.20 -12.23 21.66
C THR A 211 6.53 -12.50 20.31
N SER A 212 5.31 -12.04 20.11
CA SER A 212 4.59 -12.17 18.84
C SER A 212 4.85 -11.00 17.88
N LEU A 213 5.32 -9.88 18.39
CA LEU A 213 5.69 -8.66 17.69
C LEU A 213 7.21 -8.60 17.48
#